data_cf36e177737c9be9b5713b728e22b779
#
_entry.id   cf36e177737c9be9b5713b728e22b779
#
_cell.length_a   1.000
_cell.length_b   1.000
_cell.length_c   1.000
_cell.angle_alpha   90.00
_cell.angle_beta   90.00
_cell.angle_gamma   90.00
#
_symmetry.space_group_name_H-M   'P 1'
#
loop_
_entity.id
_entity.type
_entity.pdbx_description
1 polymer ?
#
loop_
_entity_poly.entity_id
_entity_poly.type
_entity_poly.pdbx_seq_one_letter_code
_entity_poly.pdbx_strand_id
1 'polypeptide(L)'
;FWTPWTCTYPVPFLLKIFIPVISLFIFCTISCTDSREQPTTKLYELKGQALGTTWTIKLLTKDTKDEKDLQKNIGQRLEELEKIFSHWRPDSELYQFNYAVTSAPFSIHPKILELVKHSQWMNIQTGGAFDPTIAPVVNLWGFGPVGITRSTIPTTDQIEKSLTLTGMQKLEILHKGMVRKKVPALQLDFSASAKGEIIDQICKLLSRWGFKNYLVEIGGEIRAEGKGRKGKGWIIGLE
;
A
#
# COMPACT_ATOMS: atom_id res chain seq x y z
N PHE A 1 -38.91 21.21 53.54
CA PHE A 1 -38.96 20.87 54.99
C PHE A 1 -38.00 19.69 55.22
N TRP A 2 -36.96 19.89 55.96
CA TRP A 2 -36.17 19.14 56.94
C TRP A 2 -34.67 19.51 56.82
N THR A 3 -34.23 20.08 57.93
CA THR A 3 -32.87 20.62 58.18
C THR A 3 -31.88 19.54 58.60
N PRO A 4 -30.56 19.75 58.37
CA PRO A 4 -29.53 18.78 58.78
C PRO A 4 -29.08 18.99 60.22
N TRP A 5 -28.88 17.87 60.92
CA TRP A 5 -28.32 17.82 62.27
C TRP A 5 -26.80 17.79 62.19
N THR A 6 -26.11 18.77 62.76
CA THR A 6 -24.65 18.77 63.01
C THR A 6 -24.38 18.16 64.38
N CYS A 7 -23.60 17.11 64.42
CA CYS A 7 -23.13 16.51 65.67
C CYS A 7 -21.64 16.82 65.84
N THR A 8 -21.30 17.76 66.70
CA THR A 8 -19.93 18.10 67.11
C THR A 8 -19.56 17.35 68.37
N TYR A 9 -18.52 16.52 68.33
CA TYR A 9 -17.88 15.97 69.56
C TYR A 9 -16.55 16.68 69.78
N PRO A 10 -16.21 17.11 71.01
CA PRO A 10 -14.94 17.74 71.33
C PRO A 10 -13.85 16.66 71.59
N VAL A 11 -12.71 16.82 70.91
CA VAL A 11 -11.52 15.98 71.08
C VAL A 11 -10.67 16.56 72.22
N PRO A 12 -10.23 15.75 73.20
CA PRO A 12 -9.48 16.25 74.36
C PRO A 12 -8.05 16.70 73.99
N PHE A 13 -7.62 17.76 74.68
CA PHE A 13 -6.48 18.63 74.40
C PHE A 13 -5.07 18.04 74.72
N LEU A 14 -4.93 16.73 74.92
CA LEU A 14 -3.67 16.14 75.43
C LEU A 14 -2.88 15.27 74.44
N LEU A 15 -3.18 15.36 73.12
CA LEU A 15 -2.47 14.55 72.13
C LEU A 15 -1.78 15.39 71.03
N LYS A 16 -1.28 16.57 71.38
CA LYS A 16 -0.67 17.50 70.40
C LYS A 16 0.86 17.63 70.43
N ILE A 17 1.60 16.82 71.17
CA ILE A 17 3.06 17.09 71.36
C ILE A 17 3.98 15.99 70.81
N PHE A 18 3.49 14.86 70.27
CA PHE A 18 4.43 13.75 69.88
C PHE A 18 4.45 13.34 68.39
N ILE A 19 3.96 14.13 67.44
CA ILE A 19 3.92 13.71 66.04
C ILE A 19 4.82 14.52 65.07
N PRO A 20 5.72 15.43 65.43
CA PRO A 20 6.57 16.03 64.38
C PRO A 20 7.95 15.39 64.18
N VAL A 21 8.36 14.31 64.91
CA VAL A 21 9.73 13.79 64.77
C VAL A 21 9.83 12.49 63.93
N ILE A 22 8.76 11.77 63.71
CA ILE A 22 8.79 10.51 62.91
C ILE A 22 8.47 10.76 61.44
N SER A 23 7.87 11.91 61.06
CA SER A 23 7.53 12.20 59.65
C SER A 23 8.68 12.69 58.77
N LEU A 24 9.88 12.94 59.33
CA LEU A 24 11.02 13.49 58.58
C LEU A 24 12.00 12.40 58.09
N PHE A 25 11.80 11.13 58.45
CA PHE A 25 12.71 10.03 58.05
C PHE A 25 12.17 9.08 56.99
N ILE A 26 10.90 9.23 56.54
CA ILE A 26 10.30 8.35 55.53
C ILE A 26 10.30 8.98 54.11
N PHE A 27 10.78 10.21 53.96
CA PHE A 27 10.74 10.89 52.64
C PHE A 27 12.03 10.83 51.82
N CYS A 28 13.02 10.04 52.23
CA CYS A 28 14.35 10.03 51.58
C CYS A 28 14.74 8.73 50.87
N THR A 29 13.82 7.80 50.58
CA THR A 29 14.23 6.52 49.96
C THR A 29 13.35 6.02 48.80
N ILE A 30 12.57 6.89 48.12
CA ILE A 30 11.94 6.51 46.85
C ILE A 30 12.26 7.57 45.82
N SER A 31 13.54 7.71 45.46
CA SER A 31 13.98 8.39 44.26
C SER A 31 14.91 7.46 43.46
N CYS A 32 14.51 6.19 43.33
CA CYS A 32 14.86 5.45 42.13
C CYS A 32 13.93 5.92 41.04
N THR A 33 14.27 7.03 40.40
CA THR A 33 13.83 7.28 39.03
C THR A 33 14.39 6.16 38.19
N ASP A 34 13.63 5.10 38.04
CA ASP A 34 13.81 4.12 36.98
C ASP A 34 13.65 4.91 35.66
N SER A 35 14.77 5.51 35.27
CA SER A 35 14.93 6.12 33.96
C SER A 35 14.92 5.00 32.94
N ARG A 36 13.81 4.29 32.82
CA ARG A 36 13.53 3.52 31.62
C ARG A 36 13.50 4.54 30.52
N GLU A 37 14.61 4.69 29.80
CA GLU A 37 14.64 5.39 28.54
C GLU A 37 13.46 4.89 27.72
N GLN A 38 12.45 5.73 27.58
CA GLN A 38 11.33 5.37 26.72
C GLN A 38 11.94 5.17 25.33
N PRO A 39 11.75 4.00 24.72
CA PRO A 39 12.38 3.72 23.44
C PRO A 39 12.02 4.84 22.46
N THR A 40 13.03 5.58 22.03
CA THR A 40 12.87 6.71 21.12
C THR A 40 12.42 6.18 19.76
N THR A 41 11.39 6.79 19.20
CA THR A 41 10.92 6.47 17.84
C THR A 41 12.02 6.81 16.83
N LYS A 42 12.47 5.81 16.06
CA LYS A 42 13.52 5.94 15.05
C LYS A 42 12.91 5.87 13.64
N LEU A 43 13.48 6.62 12.72
CA LEU A 43 13.16 6.53 11.29
C LEU A 43 14.09 5.52 10.61
N TYR A 44 13.52 4.50 10.02
CA TYR A 44 14.20 3.55 9.13
C TYR A 44 13.86 3.89 7.68
N GLU A 45 14.83 3.77 6.79
CA GLU A 45 14.64 4.00 5.36
C GLU A 45 15.16 2.79 4.57
N LEU A 46 14.24 2.02 4.00
CA LEU A 46 14.50 0.84 3.18
C LEU A 46 14.37 1.24 1.71
N LYS A 47 15.28 0.75 0.86
CA LYS A 47 15.32 1.09 -0.57
C LYS A 47 15.64 -0.14 -1.40
N GLY A 48 15.21 -0.11 -2.66
CA GLY A 48 15.55 -1.16 -3.63
C GLY A 48 15.05 -0.84 -5.02
N GLN A 49 15.14 -1.86 -5.89
CA GLN A 49 14.64 -1.81 -7.26
C GLN A 49 13.62 -2.92 -7.46
N ALA A 50 12.51 -2.62 -8.13
CA ALA A 50 11.50 -3.56 -8.58
C ALA A 50 10.60 -2.87 -9.63
N LEU A 51 9.86 -3.63 -10.42
CA LEU A 51 8.89 -3.09 -11.39
C LEU A 51 9.53 -2.13 -12.42
N GLY A 52 10.79 -2.32 -12.73
CA GLY A 52 11.55 -1.43 -13.63
C GLY A 52 11.83 -0.03 -13.07
N THR A 53 11.65 0.18 -11.75
CA THR A 53 11.86 1.46 -11.07
C THR A 53 12.48 1.27 -9.69
N THR A 54 12.66 2.36 -8.93
CA THR A 54 13.08 2.33 -7.53
C THR A 54 11.87 2.31 -6.60
N TRP A 55 12.09 1.80 -5.38
CA TRP A 55 11.16 1.93 -4.29
C TRP A 55 11.83 2.42 -3.01
N THR A 56 11.11 3.16 -2.20
CA THR A 56 11.54 3.65 -0.90
C THR A 56 10.43 3.44 0.14
N ILE A 57 10.79 2.86 1.28
CA ILE A 57 9.87 2.71 2.42
C ILE A 57 10.49 3.37 3.63
N LYS A 58 9.75 4.31 4.23
CA LYS A 58 10.12 4.97 5.49
C LYS A 58 9.23 4.44 6.60
N LEU A 59 9.86 3.89 7.65
CA LEU A 59 9.17 3.36 8.83
C LEU A 59 9.53 4.21 10.05
N LEU A 60 8.54 4.71 10.75
CA LEU A 60 8.73 5.42 12.01
C LEU A 60 8.25 4.52 13.16
N THR A 61 9.18 3.88 13.86
CA THR A 61 8.87 2.86 14.87
C THR A 61 9.86 2.88 16.04
N LYS A 62 9.43 2.33 17.17
CA LYS A 62 10.29 2.00 18.31
C LYS A 62 10.83 0.58 18.23
N ASP A 63 10.34 -0.21 17.29
CA ASP A 63 10.72 -1.60 17.08
C ASP A 63 12.12 -1.68 16.45
N THR A 64 12.97 -2.53 16.98
CA THR A 64 14.35 -2.77 16.54
C THR A 64 14.45 -3.98 15.60
N LYS A 65 13.42 -4.26 14.80
CA LYS A 65 13.48 -5.35 13.81
C LYS A 65 14.70 -5.21 12.91
N ASP A 66 15.25 -6.34 12.48
CA ASP A 66 16.38 -6.35 11.57
C ASP A 66 15.98 -5.71 10.24
N GLU A 67 16.65 -4.60 9.93
CA GLU A 67 16.41 -3.79 8.72
C GLU A 67 16.68 -4.61 7.44
N LYS A 68 17.70 -5.48 7.48
CA LYS A 68 18.05 -6.34 6.33
C LYS A 68 16.97 -7.38 6.05
N ASP A 69 16.42 -7.98 7.11
CA ASP A 69 15.32 -8.95 6.97
C ASP A 69 14.05 -8.27 6.47
N LEU A 70 13.73 -7.07 6.94
CA LEU A 70 12.61 -6.29 6.43
C LEU A 70 12.78 -5.98 4.94
N GLN A 71 13.95 -5.49 4.54
CA GLN A 71 14.23 -5.15 3.15
C GLN A 71 14.16 -6.38 2.24
N LYS A 72 14.72 -7.50 2.68
CA LYS A 72 14.65 -8.78 1.95
C LYS A 72 13.21 -9.25 1.76
N ASN A 73 12.40 -9.25 2.81
CA ASN A 73 11.00 -9.70 2.75
C ASN A 73 10.13 -8.79 1.88
N ILE A 74 10.39 -7.47 1.91
CA ILE A 74 9.72 -6.51 1.03
C ILE A 74 10.11 -6.79 -0.43
N GLY A 75 11.40 -6.96 -0.70
CA GLY A 75 11.89 -7.28 -2.05
C GLY A 75 11.29 -8.57 -2.60
N GLN A 76 11.21 -9.62 -1.80
CA GLN A 76 10.55 -10.87 -2.18
C GLN A 76 9.06 -10.67 -2.49
N ARG A 77 8.36 -9.87 -1.67
CA ARG A 77 6.96 -9.57 -1.91
C ARG A 77 6.73 -8.76 -3.19
N LEU A 78 7.60 -7.81 -3.48
CA LEU A 78 7.55 -7.04 -4.72
C LEU A 78 7.77 -7.94 -5.94
N GLU A 79 8.75 -8.86 -5.88
CA GLU A 79 9.00 -9.85 -6.93
C GLU A 79 7.78 -10.77 -7.18
N GLU A 80 7.10 -11.24 -6.12
CA GLU A 80 5.87 -12.02 -6.23
C GLU A 80 4.75 -11.23 -6.94
N LEU A 81 4.60 -9.95 -6.59
CA LEU A 81 3.59 -9.08 -7.19
C LEU A 81 3.92 -8.75 -8.65
N GLU A 82 5.20 -8.59 -8.97
CA GLU A 82 5.65 -8.39 -10.34
C GLU A 82 5.35 -9.59 -11.23
N LYS A 83 5.51 -10.81 -10.73
CA LYS A 83 5.10 -12.04 -11.44
C LYS A 83 3.59 -12.14 -11.68
N ILE A 84 2.78 -11.40 -10.94
CA ILE A 84 1.34 -11.34 -11.19
C ILE A 84 1.01 -10.25 -12.22
N PHE A 85 1.51 -9.04 -12.02
CA PHE A 85 1.02 -7.83 -12.68
C PHE A 85 1.88 -7.31 -13.85
N SER A 86 3.10 -7.79 -14.03
CA SER A 86 3.96 -7.27 -15.09
C SER A 86 3.45 -7.69 -16.48
N HIS A 87 3.23 -6.73 -17.35
CA HIS A 87 3.01 -7.01 -18.76
C HIS A 87 4.32 -7.06 -19.57
N TRP A 88 5.49 -6.83 -18.90
CA TRP A 88 6.82 -6.87 -19.51
C TRP A 88 7.51 -8.23 -19.34
N ARG A 89 7.23 -8.94 -18.28
CA ARG A 89 7.89 -10.20 -17.93
C ARG A 89 7.17 -11.40 -18.53
N PRO A 90 7.85 -12.21 -19.39
CA PRO A 90 7.23 -13.39 -20.00
C PRO A 90 6.74 -14.44 -19.01
N ASP A 91 7.35 -14.50 -17.80
CA ASP A 91 6.97 -15.43 -16.72
C ASP A 91 5.85 -14.91 -15.82
N SER A 92 5.30 -13.71 -16.11
CA SER A 92 4.18 -13.17 -15.34
C SER A 92 2.83 -13.64 -15.86
N GLU A 93 1.84 -13.70 -14.97
CA GLU A 93 0.48 -14.12 -15.32
C GLU A 93 -0.21 -13.15 -16.27
N LEU A 94 -0.04 -11.83 -16.07
CA LEU A 94 -0.61 -10.83 -16.97
C LEU A 94 -0.03 -10.92 -18.37
N TYR A 95 1.30 -11.14 -18.49
CA TYR A 95 1.94 -11.35 -19.79
C TYR A 95 1.36 -12.59 -20.47
N GLN A 96 1.29 -13.73 -19.78
CA GLN A 96 0.74 -14.97 -20.32
C GLN A 96 -0.71 -14.80 -20.76
N PHE A 97 -1.54 -14.10 -19.97
CA PHE A 97 -2.89 -13.74 -20.40
C PHE A 97 -2.86 -12.93 -21.69
N ASN A 98 -2.03 -11.88 -21.78
CA ASN A 98 -1.98 -10.97 -22.93
C ASN A 98 -1.58 -11.70 -24.21
N TYR A 99 -0.63 -12.62 -24.14
CA TYR A 99 -0.09 -13.33 -25.32
C TYR A 99 -0.79 -14.66 -25.63
N ALA A 100 -1.70 -15.10 -24.80
CA ALA A 100 -2.61 -16.22 -25.13
C ALA A 100 -3.67 -15.75 -26.14
N VAL A 101 -3.44 -16.04 -27.44
CA VAL A 101 -4.39 -15.73 -28.53
C VAL A 101 -5.50 -16.78 -28.54
N THR A 102 -6.49 -16.61 -27.67
CA THR A 102 -7.58 -17.58 -27.50
C THR A 102 -8.86 -16.91 -27.05
N SER A 103 -10.01 -17.47 -27.44
CA SER A 103 -11.33 -17.16 -26.86
C SER A 103 -11.83 -18.25 -25.91
N ALA A 104 -11.00 -19.26 -25.60
CA ALA A 104 -11.34 -20.21 -24.54
C ALA A 104 -11.33 -19.52 -23.16
N PRO A 105 -12.11 -20.03 -22.19
CA PRO A 105 -12.02 -19.56 -20.82
C PRO A 105 -10.60 -19.67 -20.27
N PHE A 106 -10.11 -18.61 -19.63
CA PHE A 106 -8.78 -18.51 -19.08
C PHE A 106 -8.84 -18.25 -17.59
N SER A 107 -8.12 -19.03 -16.79
CA SER A 107 -7.97 -18.77 -15.36
C SER A 107 -6.95 -17.67 -15.14
N ILE A 108 -7.29 -16.65 -14.36
CA ILE A 108 -6.37 -15.56 -14.01
C ILE A 108 -6.22 -15.46 -12.50
N HIS A 109 -5.10 -14.89 -12.07
CA HIS A 109 -4.86 -14.65 -10.65
C HIS A 109 -5.98 -13.80 -10.03
N PRO A 110 -6.46 -14.11 -8.80
CA PRO A 110 -7.53 -13.36 -8.16
C PRO A 110 -7.28 -11.84 -8.12
N LYS A 111 -6.04 -11.40 -7.92
CA LYS A 111 -5.67 -9.98 -7.93
C LYS A 111 -5.81 -9.31 -9.31
N ILE A 112 -5.51 -10.03 -10.39
CA ILE A 112 -5.77 -9.53 -11.74
C ILE A 112 -7.28 -9.43 -11.96
N LEU A 113 -8.05 -10.41 -11.49
CA LEU A 113 -9.51 -10.37 -11.57
C LEU A 113 -10.11 -9.18 -10.80
N GLU A 114 -9.55 -8.85 -9.62
CA GLU A 114 -9.95 -7.66 -8.86
C GLU A 114 -9.70 -6.38 -9.66
N LEU A 115 -8.52 -6.24 -10.29
CA LEU A 115 -8.24 -5.10 -11.18
C LEU A 115 -9.17 -5.05 -12.40
N VAL A 116 -9.46 -6.20 -13.02
CA VAL A 116 -10.43 -6.27 -14.13
C VAL A 116 -11.80 -5.77 -13.70
N LYS A 117 -12.32 -6.24 -12.57
CA LYS A 117 -13.61 -5.79 -12.02
C LYS A 117 -13.62 -4.30 -11.72
N HIS A 118 -12.57 -3.80 -11.07
CA HIS A 118 -12.41 -2.37 -10.80
C HIS A 118 -12.35 -1.56 -12.10
N SER A 119 -11.62 -2.06 -13.08
CA SER A 119 -11.53 -1.41 -14.41
C SER A 119 -12.85 -1.37 -15.16
N GLN A 120 -13.67 -2.42 -15.07
CA GLN A 120 -15.01 -2.42 -15.65
C GLN A 120 -15.90 -1.33 -14.99
N TRP A 121 -15.82 -1.23 -13.66
CA TRP A 121 -16.53 -0.17 -12.94
C TRP A 121 -16.05 1.22 -13.37
N MET A 122 -14.72 1.46 -13.39
CA MET A 122 -14.13 2.72 -13.81
C MET A 122 -14.48 3.06 -15.26
N ASN A 123 -14.47 2.09 -16.17
CA ASN A 123 -14.86 2.27 -17.57
C ASN A 123 -16.29 2.80 -17.68
N ILE A 124 -17.23 2.24 -16.91
CA ILE A 124 -18.62 2.71 -16.85
C ILE A 124 -18.69 4.13 -16.29
N GLN A 125 -18.02 4.40 -15.15
CA GLN A 125 -18.07 5.71 -14.49
C GLN A 125 -17.48 6.83 -15.34
N THR A 126 -16.52 6.52 -16.20
CA THR A 126 -15.82 7.48 -17.06
C THR A 126 -16.37 7.53 -18.48
N GLY A 127 -17.48 6.84 -18.77
CA GLY A 127 -18.03 6.77 -20.12
C GLY A 127 -17.07 6.16 -21.15
N GLY A 128 -16.21 5.21 -20.71
CA GLY A 128 -15.21 4.54 -21.55
C GLY A 128 -13.85 5.22 -21.61
N ALA A 129 -13.65 6.37 -20.95
CA ALA A 129 -12.36 7.07 -20.97
C ALA A 129 -11.24 6.28 -20.25
N PHE A 130 -11.58 5.52 -19.21
CA PHE A 130 -10.66 4.57 -18.60
C PHE A 130 -10.88 3.18 -19.21
N ASP A 131 -9.90 2.68 -19.97
CA ASP A 131 -9.97 1.36 -20.60
C ASP A 131 -8.61 0.65 -20.63
N PRO A 132 -8.35 -0.30 -19.74
CA PRO A 132 -7.10 -1.04 -19.73
C PRO A 132 -6.92 -1.98 -20.92
N THR A 133 -7.94 -2.19 -21.76
CA THR A 133 -7.78 -2.97 -23.00
C THR A 133 -7.02 -2.19 -24.08
N ILE A 134 -6.56 -0.98 -23.77
CA ILE A 134 -5.78 -0.10 -24.66
C ILE A 134 -4.38 -0.65 -25.01
N ALA A 135 -3.93 -1.73 -24.38
CA ALA A 135 -2.61 -2.32 -24.57
C ALA A 135 -2.15 -2.46 -26.05
N PRO A 136 -2.98 -2.87 -27.03
CA PRO A 136 -2.58 -2.93 -28.43
C PRO A 136 -2.16 -1.56 -28.99
N VAL A 137 -2.83 -0.48 -28.57
CA VAL A 137 -2.47 0.88 -28.98
C VAL A 137 -1.20 1.37 -28.30
N VAL A 138 -1.03 1.06 -26.98
CA VAL A 138 0.18 1.35 -26.21
C VAL A 138 1.40 0.67 -26.87
N ASN A 139 1.25 -0.60 -27.26
CA ASN A 139 2.29 -1.36 -27.98
C ASN A 139 2.62 -0.72 -29.34
N LEU A 140 1.60 -0.30 -30.09
CA LEU A 140 1.76 0.34 -31.41
C LEU A 140 2.59 1.63 -31.31
N TRP A 141 2.41 2.42 -30.23
CA TRP A 141 3.19 3.63 -29.97
C TRP A 141 4.57 3.34 -29.36
N GLY A 142 4.95 2.07 -29.16
CA GLY A 142 6.25 1.67 -28.62
C GLY A 142 6.42 1.86 -27.12
N PHE A 143 5.33 1.98 -26.37
CA PHE A 143 5.33 2.08 -24.91
C PHE A 143 5.08 0.75 -24.22
N GLY A 144 4.80 -0.31 -24.95
CA GLY A 144 4.60 -1.67 -24.42
C GLY A 144 5.81 -2.58 -24.65
N PRO A 145 5.74 -3.85 -24.17
CA PRO A 145 6.84 -4.81 -24.22
C PRO A 145 7.22 -5.26 -25.64
N VAL A 146 6.32 -5.13 -26.61
CA VAL A 146 6.63 -5.40 -28.02
C VAL A 146 7.21 -4.13 -28.62
N GLY A 147 8.54 -4.04 -28.59
CA GLY A 147 9.26 -2.88 -29.12
C GLY A 147 9.10 -2.70 -30.63
N ILE A 148 8.13 -1.89 -31.01
CA ILE A 148 8.26 -1.15 -32.26
C ILE A 148 9.24 -0.03 -31.94
N THR A 149 10.33 0.03 -32.69
CA THR A 149 11.29 1.13 -32.55
C THR A 149 10.51 2.45 -32.62
N ARG A 150 10.60 3.31 -31.59
CA ARG A 150 9.90 4.61 -31.48
C ARG A 150 10.21 5.59 -32.63
N SER A 151 10.71 5.10 -33.75
CA SER A 151 11.20 5.92 -34.88
C SER A 151 10.12 6.35 -35.85
N THR A 152 8.90 5.78 -35.77
CA THR A 152 7.83 6.10 -36.69
C THR A 152 6.50 6.38 -35.96
N ILE A 153 5.85 7.47 -36.31
CA ILE A 153 4.49 7.77 -35.86
C ILE A 153 3.54 6.79 -36.55
N PRO A 154 2.67 6.06 -35.81
CA PRO A 154 1.70 5.17 -36.42
C PRO A 154 0.75 5.90 -37.39
N THR A 155 0.42 5.22 -38.51
CA THR A 155 -0.58 5.72 -39.42
C THR A 155 -1.99 5.61 -38.82
N THR A 156 -2.94 6.39 -39.38
CA THR A 156 -4.36 6.32 -38.98
C THR A 156 -4.93 4.91 -39.11
N ASP A 157 -4.64 4.22 -40.22
CA ASP A 157 -5.10 2.83 -40.43
C ASP A 157 -4.54 1.84 -39.37
N GLN A 158 -3.28 2.04 -38.95
CA GLN A 158 -2.68 1.22 -37.88
C GLN A 158 -3.37 1.47 -36.56
N ILE A 159 -3.65 2.73 -36.23
CA ILE A 159 -4.39 3.13 -35.01
C ILE A 159 -5.78 2.52 -35.02
N GLU A 160 -6.55 2.73 -36.10
CA GLU A 160 -7.92 2.19 -36.26
C GLU A 160 -7.94 0.67 -36.13
N LYS A 161 -7.00 -0.03 -36.76
CA LYS A 161 -6.85 -1.50 -36.65
C LYS A 161 -6.57 -1.91 -35.21
N SER A 162 -5.69 -1.22 -34.48
CA SER A 162 -5.41 -1.50 -33.08
C SER A 162 -6.60 -1.27 -32.19
N LEU A 163 -7.38 -0.21 -32.44
CA LEU A 163 -8.61 0.10 -31.71
C LEU A 163 -9.68 -0.99 -31.89
N THR A 164 -9.70 -1.72 -33.00
CA THR A 164 -10.62 -2.87 -33.14
C THR A 164 -10.38 -3.97 -32.13
N LEU A 165 -9.19 -4.03 -31.51
CA LEU A 165 -8.82 -5.01 -30.50
C LEU A 165 -9.16 -4.56 -29.07
N THR A 166 -9.51 -3.27 -28.86
CA THR A 166 -9.80 -2.66 -27.57
C THR A 166 -11.28 -2.67 -27.22
N GLY A 167 -11.60 -2.44 -25.96
CA GLY A 167 -12.96 -2.28 -25.44
C GLY A 167 -13.28 -3.28 -24.33
N MET A 168 -13.60 -2.77 -23.12
CA MET A 168 -13.89 -3.59 -21.93
C MET A 168 -15.04 -4.57 -22.12
N GLN A 169 -16.01 -4.28 -23.02
CA GLN A 169 -17.12 -5.18 -23.38
C GLN A 169 -16.66 -6.47 -24.10
N LYS A 170 -15.40 -6.50 -24.56
CA LYS A 170 -14.77 -7.67 -25.19
C LYS A 170 -14.08 -8.59 -24.20
N LEU A 171 -14.03 -8.22 -22.91
CA LEU A 171 -13.57 -9.04 -21.81
C LEU A 171 -14.75 -9.48 -20.95
N GLU A 172 -15.01 -10.76 -20.90
CA GLU A 172 -16.10 -11.34 -20.12
C GLU A 172 -15.58 -11.99 -18.86
N ILE A 173 -16.16 -11.68 -17.70
CA ILE A 173 -15.89 -12.35 -16.44
C ILE A 173 -16.86 -13.53 -16.34
N LEU A 174 -16.33 -14.72 -16.15
CA LEU A 174 -17.07 -15.98 -16.01
C LEU A 174 -17.11 -16.41 -14.53
N HIS A 175 -17.82 -17.50 -14.26
CA HIS A 175 -17.84 -18.13 -12.93
C HIS A 175 -16.44 -18.64 -12.53
N LYS A 176 -16.23 -18.80 -11.23
CA LYS A 176 -15.01 -19.38 -10.63
C LYS A 176 -13.70 -18.64 -10.96
N GLY A 177 -13.76 -17.33 -11.19
CA GLY A 177 -12.54 -16.52 -11.41
C GLY A 177 -11.93 -16.66 -12.80
N MET A 178 -12.67 -17.21 -13.75
CA MET A 178 -12.24 -17.30 -15.14
C MET A 178 -12.68 -16.05 -15.92
N VAL A 179 -11.95 -15.75 -16.98
CA VAL A 179 -12.30 -14.71 -17.95
C VAL A 179 -12.28 -15.29 -19.38
N ARG A 180 -12.94 -14.59 -20.29
CA ARG A 180 -12.93 -14.94 -21.71
C ARG A 180 -12.69 -13.69 -22.54
N LYS A 181 -11.77 -13.77 -23.49
CA LYS A 181 -11.57 -12.78 -24.53
C LYS A 181 -12.55 -13.04 -25.67
N LYS A 182 -13.48 -12.13 -25.94
CA LYS A 182 -14.35 -12.22 -27.15
C LYS A 182 -13.56 -11.95 -28.43
N VAL A 183 -12.47 -11.18 -28.32
CA VAL A 183 -11.46 -11.00 -29.36
C VAL A 183 -10.16 -11.67 -28.87
N PRO A 184 -9.68 -12.74 -29.53
CA PRO A 184 -8.53 -13.53 -29.05
C PRO A 184 -7.28 -12.73 -28.76
N ALA A 185 -7.01 -11.69 -29.56
CA ALA A 185 -5.84 -10.81 -29.45
C ALA A 185 -6.03 -9.65 -28.46
N LEU A 186 -7.13 -9.59 -27.68
CA LEU A 186 -7.32 -8.61 -26.63
C LEU A 186 -6.20 -8.72 -25.60
N GLN A 187 -5.65 -7.56 -25.20
CA GLN A 187 -4.60 -7.42 -24.20
C GLN A 187 -4.99 -6.37 -23.17
N LEU A 188 -4.42 -6.49 -21.97
CA LEU A 188 -4.64 -5.58 -20.84
C LEU A 188 -3.36 -4.84 -20.50
N ASP A 189 -3.48 -3.55 -20.23
CA ASP A 189 -2.45 -2.70 -19.66
C ASP A 189 -2.99 -2.09 -18.36
N PHE A 190 -2.38 -2.49 -17.24
CA PHE A 190 -2.72 -1.94 -15.91
C PHE A 190 -1.70 -0.91 -15.42
N SER A 191 -0.93 -0.28 -16.30
CA SER A 191 0.07 0.73 -15.90
C SER A 191 -0.51 1.85 -15.04
N ALA A 192 -1.80 2.19 -15.26
CA ALA A 192 -2.51 3.22 -14.49
C ALA A 192 -3.02 2.75 -13.11
N SER A 193 -2.96 1.44 -12.77
CA SER A 193 -3.58 0.92 -11.55
C SER A 193 -2.75 -0.13 -10.81
N ALA A 194 -1.91 -0.89 -11.51
CA ALA A 194 -1.16 -1.99 -10.90
C ALA A 194 -0.17 -1.51 -9.84
N LYS A 195 0.52 -0.38 -10.05
CA LYS A 195 1.46 0.16 -9.05
C LYS A 195 0.74 0.55 -7.75
N GLY A 196 -0.42 1.19 -7.85
CA GLY A 196 -1.26 1.50 -6.69
C GLY A 196 -1.69 0.25 -5.92
N GLU A 197 -2.14 -0.81 -6.62
CA GLU A 197 -2.47 -2.09 -5.99
C GLU A 197 -1.24 -2.72 -5.31
N ILE A 198 -0.06 -2.68 -5.95
CA ILE A 198 1.19 -3.21 -5.38
C ILE A 198 1.55 -2.44 -4.09
N ILE A 199 1.48 -1.11 -4.11
CA ILE A 199 1.70 -0.27 -2.92
C ILE A 199 0.73 -0.67 -1.81
N ASP A 200 -0.54 -0.86 -2.13
CA ASP A 200 -1.56 -1.30 -1.17
C ASP A 200 -1.24 -2.66 -0.55
N GLN A 201 -0.71 -3.60 -1.33
CA GLN A 201 -0.28 -4.90 -0.82
C GLN A 201 0.94 -4.77 0.13
N ILE A 202 1.89 -3.89 -0.18
CA ILE A 202 3.02 -3.60 0.72
C ILE A 202 2.53 -2.92 1.99
N CYS A 203 1.63 -1.95 1.91
CA CYS A 203 1.02 -1.32 3.08
C CYS A 203 0.29 -2.33 3.97
N LYS A 204 -0.50 -3.24 3.38
CA LYS A 204 -1.15 -4.34 4.11
C LYS A 204 -0.13 -5.26 4.80
N LEU A 205 1.01 -5.53 4.17
CA LEU A 205 2.10 -6.32 4.75
C LEU A 205 2.72 -5.61 5.95
N LEU A 206 3.07 -4.32 5.81
CA LEU A 206 3.61 -3.50 6.89
C LEU A 206 2.66 -3.43 8.09
N SER A 207 1.35 -3.23 7.84
CA SER A 207 0.33 -3.20 8.89
C SER A 207 0.20 -4.54 9.62
N ARG A 208 0.28 -5.68 8.91
CA ARG A 208 0.31 -7.03 9.53
C ARG A 208 1.55 -7.25 10.38
N TRP A 209 2.68 -6.66 10.03
CA TRP A 209 3.90 -6.68 10.85
C TRP A 209 3.85 -5.72 12.05
N GLY A 210 2.75 -4.97 12.22
CA GLY A 210 2.51 -4.08 13.35
C GLY A 210 3.00 -2.64 13.13
N PHE A 211 3.51 -2.30 11.95
CA PHE A 211 3.87 -0.92 11.64
C PHE A 211 2.60 -0.08 11.42
N LYS A 212 2.54 1.07 12.10
CA LYS A 212 1.39 2.00 12.06
C LYS A 212 1.77 3.40 11.56
N ASN A 213 3.04 3.61 11.24
CA ASN A 213 3.53 4.92 10.83
C ASN A 213 4.61 4.72 9.77
N TYR A 214 4.21 4.79 8.52
CA TYR A 214 5.06 4.51 7.37
C TYR A 214 4.67 5.33 6.15
N LEU A 215 5.63 5.43 5.23
CA LEU A 215 5.45 5.95 3.87
C LEU A 215 6.04 4.92 2.91
N VAL A 216 5.27 4.52 1.92
CA VAL A 216 5.67 3.64 0.81
C VAL A 216 5.64 4.47 -0.47
N GLU A 217 6.75 4.48 -1.19
CA GLU A 217 6.89 5.11 -2.51
C GLU A 217 7.42 4.06 -3.49
N ILE A 218 6.81 3.95 -4.67
CA ILE A 218 7.26 3.09 -5.77
C ILE A 218 7.08 3.86 -7.09
N GLY A 219 8.19 4.24 -7.73
CA GLY A 219 8.18 4.90 -9.03
C GLY A 219 7.34 6.19 -9.07
N GLY A 220 7.39 6.98 -8.01
CA GLY A 220 6.67 8.25 -7.86
C GLY A 220 5.26 8.14 -7.27
N GLU A 221 4.66 6.95 -7.21
CA GLU A 221 3.38 6.74 -6.54
C GLU A 221 3.59 6.53 -5.04
N ILE A 222 2.79 7.19 -4.20
CA ILE A 222 3.00 7.24 -2.75
C ILE A 222 1.73 6.87 -2.00
N ARG A 223 1.91 6.04 -0.95
CA ARG A 223 0.91 5.86 0.11
C ARG A 223 1.57 5.99 1.47
N ALA A 224 0.93 6.73 2.37
CA ALA A 224 1.43 6.94 3.72
C ALA A 224 0.34 6.68 4.76
N GLU A 225 0.75 6.22 5.94
CA GLU A 225 -0.12 6.00 7.10
C GLU A 225 0.56 6.52 8.36
N GLY A 226 -0.28 6.97 9.32
CA GLY A 226 0.18 7.47 10.61
C GLY A 226 0.54 8.96 10.62
N LYS A 227 1.19 9.39 11.72
CA LYS A 227 1.37 10.82 12.04
C LYS A 227 2.66 11.43 11.51
N GLY A 228 3.56 10.64 10.87
CA GLY A 228 4.85 11.11 10.41
C GLY A 228 5.76 11.60 11.56
N ARG A 229 6.94 12.14 11.23
CA ARG A 229 7.94 12.58 12.22
C ARG A 229 7.47 13.74 13.10
N LYS A 230 6.67 14.65 12.55
CA LYS A 230 6.22 15.87 13.24
C LYS A 230 4.86 15.70 13.92
N GLY A 231 4.27 14.52 13.92
CA GLY A 231 2.98 14.25 14.55
C GLY A 231 1.75 14.79 13.80
N LYS A 232 1.95 15.43 12.64
CA LYS A 232 0.91 16.11 11.83
C LYS A 232 0.64 15.43 10.48
N GLY A 233 1.16 14.21 10.28
CA GLY A 233 1.15 13.49 9.02
C GLY A 233 2.51 13.51 8.31
N TRP A 234 2.61 12.78 7.20
CA TRP A 234 3.77 12.79 6.32
C TRP A 234 3.72 14.02 5.42
N ILE A 235 4.86 14.66 5.21
CA ILE A 235 4.99 15.81 4.30
C ILE A 235 5.67 15.30 3.04
N ILE A 236 5.00 15.48 1.89
CA ILE A 236 5.46 15.05 0.58
C ILE A 236 5.59 16.31 -0.28
N GLY A 237 6.74 16.47 -0.93
CA GLY A 237 6.94 17.47 -1.98
C GLY A 237 6.42 16.94 -3.31
N LEU A 238 5.77 17.79 -4.09
CA LEU A 238 5.48 17.54 -5.51
C LEU A 238 6.58 18.23 -6.33
N GLU A 239 7.19 17.50 -7.24
CA GLU A 239 8.17 18.02 -8.21
C GLU A 239 7.46 18.46 -9.50
#